data_d7824cb97bc1dd355bf46be57bab24ba
#
_entry.id   d7824cb97bc1dd355bf46be57bab24ba
#
_cell.length_a   1.000
_cell.length_b   1.000
_cell.length_c   1.000
_cell.angle_alpha   90.00
_cell.angle_beta   90.00
_cell.angle_gamma   90.00
#
_symmetry.space_group_name_H-M   'P 1'
#
loop_
_entity.id
_entity.type
_entity.pdbx_description
1 polymer ?
#
loop_
_entity_poly.entity_id
_entity_poly.type
_entity_poly.pdbx_seq_one_letter_code
_entity_poly.pdbx_strand_id
1 'polypeptide(L)'
;MKLSKRILACAITAAMATSMLSACNGSTTTSGSASNADTSQGNSSTTENSNSGNNSSTDGNGGSNGGNIVEAPSNGDTLKWLGYYDLNTDDKEIVDKFNDAGYKVETISTSSTEYFTKLAQLVASSDSPDMVRYEWQSYPHGVANNLYTSLDDYVDFDSDTWSGMKDMIENFNYGGKHYYLPYRVNPGVVLIYNQTALDDEGIKTDPLELYKEGKWTWTAWKDIMTEWCNIGDDYYGVMPTGFVAMPFIVSTGTTLIDVDGPNKQIINNMKDANVQRCQEFLSDIANQGMVNAEYTDPSTCLSATKTLFAEFGLDWGWTSAQAAAKDQDIRFVPIPRDDKADKYYTNTDTFGYLVPAGAKNIKAALKYMEICRLNEIDPELIAKSKAEMTAEHLYYPKCPECGVSTADKTIEKCPSCGAARRENKKHSAMSEDLYQIYSDLKDTTSDKFAFLFDDCFGFSTDLTNMLQQGDSEGKGCVLGGPFKFGESYTNLRDSYYGTVESFLEPYRALMQKN
;
A
#
# COMPACT_ATOMS: atom_id res chain seq x y z
N MET A 1 13.00 -39.31 -20.11
CA MET A 1 12.35 -38.36 -21.01
C MET A 1 11.24 -37.65 -20.25
N LYS A 2 11.63 -36.75 -19.30
CA LYS A 2 10.74 -35.87 -18.50
C LYS A 2 11.54 -34.61 -18.14
N LEU A 3 11.79 -33.75 -19.14
CA LEU A 3 12.59 -32.54 -18.93
C LEU A 3 12.11 -31.37 -19.81
N SER A 4 10.82 -31.12 -19.92
CA SER A 4 10.35 -30.03 -20.80
C SER A 4 9.12 -29.25 -20.30
N LYS A 5 8.81 -29.24 -18.99
CA LYS A 5 7.69 -28.45 -18.43
C LYS A 5 8.10 -27.44 -17.36
N ARG A 6 9.40 -27.28 -17.07
CA ARG A 6 9.88 -26.41 -15.99
C ARG A 6 10.34 -25.00 -16.42
N ILE A 7 10.32 -24.65 -17.71
CA ILE A 7 10.88 -23.37 -18.22
C ILE A 7 9.84 -22.25 -18.33
N LEU A 8 8.55 -22.51 -18.12
CA LEU A 8 7.50 -21.50 -18.32
C LEU A 8 7.06 -20.78 -17.03
N ALA A 9 7.52 -21.19 -15.87
CA ALA A 9 7.12 -20.59 -14.58
C ALA A 9 7.98 -19.37 -14.15
N CYS A 10 9.23 -19.28 -14.61
CA CYS A 10 10.16 -18.22 -14.17
C CYS A 10 10.03 -16.86 -14.88
N ALA A 11 9.26 -16.77 -15.98
CA ALA A 11 9.09 -15.50 -16.71
C ALA A 11 7.94 -14.63 -16.16
N ILE A 12 7.14 -15.14 -15.23
CA ILE A 12 5.94 -14.45 -14.71
C ILE A 12 6.25 -13.66 -13.42
N THR A 13 7.28 -14.05 -12.67
CA THR A 13 7.61 -13.42 -11.38
C THR A 13 8.23 -12.03 -11.51
N ALA A 14 8.93 -11.72 -12.58
CA ALA A 14 9.50 -10.38 -12.81
C ALA A 14 8.46 -9.33 -13.27
N ALA A 15 7.28 -9.79 -13.75
CA ALA A 15 6.19 -8.91 -14.18
C ALA A 15 5.22 -8.58 -13.04
N MET A 16 5.23 -9.34 -11.94
CA MET A 16 4.27 -9.16 -10.84
C MET A 16 4.68 -8.09 -9.83
N ALA A 17 5.95 -7.78 -9.68
CA ALA A 17 6.40 -6.65 -8.84
C ALA A 17 5.99 -5.28 -9.40
N THR A 18 5.67 -5.21 -10.71
CA THR A 18 5.16 -4.01 -11.38
C THR A 18 3.64 -3.97 -11.53
N SER A 19 2.93 -5.07 -11.27
CA SER A 19 1.47 -5.18 -11.47
C SER A 19 0.63 -5.03 -10.20
N MET A 20 1.21 -4.98 -9.01
CA MET A 20 0.46 -4.74 -7.77
C MET A 20 -0.05 -3.30 -7.62
N LEU A 21 0.32 -2.39 -8.52
CA LEU A 21 -0.07 -0.98 -8.50
C LEU A 21 -1.26 -0.63 -9.42
N SER A 22 -1.91 -1.61 -10.05
CA SER A 22 -2.97 -1.35 -11.05
C SER A 22 -4.33 -1.96 -10.74
N ALA A 23 -4.65 -2.29 -9.50
CA ALA A 23 -5.91 -2.92 -9.15
C ALA A 23 -6.93 -1.97 -8.51
N CYS A 24 -7.10 -0.78 -9.07
CA CYS A 24 -8.29 0.05 -8.87
C CYS A 24 -8.68 0.69 -10.20
N ASN A 25 -9.27 -0.05 -11.08
CA ASN A 25 -10.46 0.25 -11.89
C ASN A 25 -10.59 -0.71 -13.07
N GLY A 26 -11.65 -1.52 -13.03
CA GLY A 26 -12.07 -2.26 -14.20
C GLY A 26 -12.85 -1.35 -15.15
N SER A 27 -12.41 -1.25 -16.38
CA SER A 27 -13.32 -1.26 -17.53
C SER A 27 -12.54 -1.43 -18.83
N THR A 28 -12.79 -2.56 -19.45
CA THR A 28 -12.49 -2.89 -20.85
C THR A 28 -13.19 -1.96 -21.81
N THR A 29 -12.52 -1.52 -22.86
CA THR A 29 -12.95 -1.85 -24.24
C THR A 29 -11.90 -1.47 -25.28
N THR A 30 -11.79 -2.34 -26.22
CA THR A 30 -10.98 -2.53 -27.40
C THR A 30 -11.09 -1.48 -28.49
N SER A 31 -10.04 -1.46 -29.29
CA SER A 31 -9.91 -1.15 -30.75
C SER A 31 -9.84 0.33 -31.13
N GLY A 32 -8.75 0.76 -31.73
CA GLY A 32 -8.31 0.50 -33.05
C GLY A 32 -7.93 1.76 -33.81
N SER A 33 -6.76 1.77 -34.40
CA SER A 33 -6.31 2.46 -35.63
C SER A 33 -5.94 3.95 -35.61
N ALA A 34 -4.64 4.10 -35.76
CA ALA A 34 -3.84 4.97 -36.62
C ALA A 34 -4.53 6.11 -37.43
N SER A 35 -3.97 7.33 -37.43
CA SER A 35 -3.13 7.88 -38.48
C SER A 35 -2.94 9.40 -38.36
N ASN A 36 -1.66 9.76 -38.50
CA ASN A 36 -1.06 10.92 -39.20
C ASN A 36 -1.53 12.37 -39.00
N ALA A 37 -0.56 13.12 -38.49
CA ALA A 37 0.07 14.33 -39.07
C ALA A 37 -0.85 15.49 -39.51
N ASP A 38 -0.62 16.70 -39.04
CA ASP A 38 0.20 17.68 -39.73
C ASP A 38 0.33 19.02 -38.95
N THR A 39 1.46 19.64 -39.15
CA THR A 39 1.97 20.93 -38.79
C THR A 39 1.00 22.12 -38.96
N SER A 40 1.09 23.14 -38.08
CA SER A 40 1.49 24.49 -38.52
C SER A 40 1.64 25.50 -37.38
N GLN A 41 2.62 26.36 -37.59
CA GLN A 41 3.12 27.50 -36.82
C GLN A 41 2.11 28.65 -36.73
N GLY A 42 2.34 29.51 -35.72
CA GLY A 42 1.98 30.91 -35.88
C GLY A 42 1.79 31.73 -34.59
N ASN A 43 2.88 32.27 -34.11
CA ASN A 43 3.19 33.69 -33.78
C ASN A 43 2.34 34.50 -32.78
N SER A 44 3.04 34.85 -31.71
CA SER A 44 3.20 36.14 -30.99
C SER A 44 2.07 37.18 -30.96
N SER A 45 1.79 37.68 -29.75
CA SER A 45 2.10 39.09 -29.41
C SER A 45 1.80 39.39 -27.93
N THR A 46 2.74 40.07 -27.35
CA THR A 46 2.78 40.82 -26.10
C THR A 46 1.63 41.83 -25.93
N THR A 47 1.16 42.03 -24.70
CA THR A 47 1.07 43.38 -24.11
C THR A 47 0.94 43.32 -22.60
N GLU A 48 1.79 44.09 -21.92
CA GLU A 48 1.74 44.47 -20.52
C GLU A 48 0.50 45.31 -20.22
N ASN A 49 -0.08 45.22 -19.03
CA ASN A 49 -0.14 46.42 -18.20
C ASN A 49 -0.54 46.14 -16.75
N SER A 50 0.09 46.84 -15.89
CA SER A 50 0.01 47.01 -14.44
C SER A 50 -1.28 47.68 -13.98
N ASN A 51 -1.79 47.37 -12.78
CA ASN A 51 -1.88 48.30 -11.63
C ASN A 51 -2.68 47.69 -10.46
N SER A 52 -2.11 47.57 -9.32
CA SER A 52 -2.23 48.30 -8.04
C SER A 52 -3.65 48.56 -7.47
N GLY A 53 -3.81 48.16 -6.21
CA GLY A 53 -4.73 48.83 -5.27
C GLY A 53 -5.44 47.96 -4.24
N ASN A 54 -4.86 47.70 -3.14
CA ASN A 54 -5.10 48.16 -1.73
C ASN A 54 -6.38 47.78 -0.99
N ASN A 55 -6.16 47.18 0.21
CA ASN A 55 -6.79 47.35 1.53
C ASN A 55 -8.23 46.85 1.77
N SER A 56 -8.53 46.12 2.85
CA SER A 56 -8.29 46.37 4.27
C SER A 56 -8.88 45.28 5.16
N SER A 57 -8.23 45.07 6.25
CA SER A 57 -8.49 44.35 7.50
C SER A 57 -9.92 44.26 8.02
N THR A 58 -10.24 43.14 8.71
CA THR A 58 -10.83 43.23 10.06
C THR A 58 -10.52 41.97 10.89
N ASP A 59 -10.18 42.21 12.14
CA ASP A 59 -9.78 41.33 13.21
C ASP A 59 -10.84 40.33 13.66
N GLY A 60 -10.39 39.14 14.10
CA GLY A 60 -11.14 38.20 14.91
C GLY A 60 -10.20 37.29 15.69
N ASN A 61 -9.91 37.67 16.91
CA ASN A 61 -9.00 37.06 17.87
C ASN A 61 -9.47 35.67 18.32
N GLY A 62 -8.55 34.70 18.34
CA GLY A 62 -8.70 33.41 18.97
C GLY A 62 -7.36 32.72 19.05
N GLY A 63 -6.61 32.93 20.13
CA GLY A 63 -5.25 32.44 20.29
C GLY A 63 -5.16 30.92 20.41
N SER A 64 -4.26 30.34 19.64
CA SER A 64 -3.61 29.06 19.89
C SER A 64 -2.14 29.23 19.49
N ASN A 65 -1.24 28.83 20.37
CA ASN A 65 0.20 28.84 20.14
C ASN A 65 0.57 27.82 19.06
N GLY A 66 0.34 28.17 17.81
CA GLY A 66 0.86 27.44 16.66
C GLY A 66 2.02 28.23 16.05
N GLY A 67 3.15 27.58 15.81
CA GLY A 67 4.22 28.16 15.02
C GLY A 67 3.64 28.70 13.70
N ASN A 68 4.17 29.82 13.20
CA ASN A 68 3.71 30.47 11.98
C ASN A 68 3.81 29.50 10.79
N ILE A 69 2.67 28.91 10.41
CA ILE A 69 2.58 28.20 9.14
C ILE A 69 2.71 29.26 8.05
N VAL A 70 3.74 29.13 7.22
CA VAL A 70 3.98 30.03 6.09
C VAL A 70 2.89 29.82 5.04
N GLU A 71 2.33 30.88 4.49
CA GLU A 71 1.35 30.73 3.41
C GLU A 71 1.99 30.01 2.22
N ALA A 72 1.40 28.86 1.82
CA ALA A 72 1.93 28.02 0.77
C ALA A 72 1.95 28.74 -0.58
N PRO A 73 3.03 28.65 -1.37
CA PRO A 73 3.10 29.23 -2.71
C PRO A 73 1.93 28.82 -3.59
N SER A 74 1.38 29.78 -4.32
CA SER A 74 0.27 29.58 -5.27
C SER A 74 0.58 30.22 -6.61
N ASN A 75 0.30 29.48 -7.70
CA ASN A 75 0.41 29.96 -9.06
C ASN A 75 -0.88 29.68 -9.84
N GLY A 76 -1.98 30.29 -9.39
CA GLY A 76 -3.30 30.11 -10.00
C GLY A 76 -4.10 28.94 -9.42
N ASP A 77 -5.07 28.47 -10.19
CA ASP A 77 -6.05 27.45 -9.82
C ASP A 77 -5.72 26.03 -10.33
N THR A 78 -4.66 25.88 -11.11
CA THR A 78 -4.32 24.61 -11.76
C THR A 78 -3.22 23.87 -11.02
N LEU A 79 -3.53 22.61 -10.63
CA LEU A 79 -2.60 21.64 -10.06
C LEU A 79 -1.95 20.83 -11.18
N LYS A 80 -0.65 20.88 -11.31
CA LYS A 80 0.11 20.00 -12.21
C LYS A 80 0.41 18.67 -11.55
N TRP A 81 -0.25 17.62 -11.99
CA TRP A 81 -0.10 16.24 -11.53
C TRP A 81 0.82 15.43 -12.45
N LEU A 82 1.92 14.88 -11.95
CA LEU A 82 2.70 13.87 -12.67
C LEU A 82 2.26 12.48 -12.25
N GLY A 83 1.74 11.69 -13.18
CA GLY A 83 1.28 10.34 -12.91
C GLY A 83 1.19 9.46 -14.15
N TYR A 84 1.05 8.16 -13.93
CA TYR A 84 0.81 7.15 -14.97
C TYR A 84 -0.67 6.76 -15.08
N TYR A 85 -1.54 7.51 -14.40
CA TYR A 85 -3.00 7.49 -14.51
C TYR A 85 -3.53 8.94 -14.44
N ASP A 86 -4.77 9.15 -14.84
CA ASP A 86 -5.38 10.48 -14.87
C ASP A 86 -6.37 10.66 -13.72
N LEU A 87 -6.05 11.55 -12.77
CA LEU A 87 -6.92 11.87 -11.64
C LEU A 87 -8.34 12.27 -12.05
N ASN A 88 -8.49 12.94 -13.20
CA ASN A 88 -9.81 13.36 -13.71
C ASN A 88 -10.74 12.17 -14.01
N THR A 89 -10.18 10.99 -14.27
CA THR A 89 -10.95 9.78 -14.56
C THR A 89 -10.92 8.79 -13.39
N ASP A 90 -9.78 8.62 -12.77
CA ASP A 90 -9.53 7.56 -11.80
C ASP A 90 -9.95 7.99 -10.38
N ASP A 91 -9.78 9.28 -10.03
CA ASP A 91 -10.19 9.85 -8.74
C ASP A 91 -11.29 10.93 -8.91
N LYS A 92 -12.21 10.68 -9.84
CA LYS A 92 -13.20 11.68 -10.27
C LYS A 92 -13.98 12.32 -9.11
N GLU A 93 -14.35 11.57 -8.09
CA GLU A 93 -15.10 12.10 -6.93
C GLU A 93 -14.28 13.14 -6.15
N ILE A 94 -12.99 12.88 -5.96
CA ILE A 94 -12.06 13.83 -5.31
C ILE A 94 -11.84 15.05 -6.21
N VAL A 95 -11.64 14.83 -7.53
CA VAL A 95 -11.45 15.92 -8.48
C VAL A 95 -12.70 16.80 -8.59
N ASP A 96 -13.91 16.23 -8.54
CA ASP A 96 -15.14 17.02 -8.54
C ASP A 96 -15.19 17.96 -7.30
N LYS A 97 -14.88 17.46 -6.09
CA LYS A 97 -14.76 18.27 -4.87
C LYS A 97 -13.65 19.34 -4.97
N PHE A 98 -12.55 19.00 -5.63
CA PHE A 98 -11.45 19.93 -5.87
C PHE A 98 -11.83 21.04 -6.86
N ASN A 99 -12.61 20.71 -7.91
CA ASN A 99 -13.17 21.68 -8.85
C ASN A 99 -14.19 22.63 -8.17
N ASP A 100 -15.04 22.09 -7.29
CA ASP A 100 -16.00 22.87 -6.50
C ASP A 100 -15.28 23.84 -5.56
N ALA A 101 -14.08 23.51 -5.10
CA ALA A 101 -13.20 24.40 -4.34
C ALA A 101 -12.46 25.45 -5.20
N GLY A 102 -12.71 25.48 -6.52
CA GLY A 102 -12.16 26.47 -7.46
C GLY A 102 -10.84 26.09 -8.11
N TYR A 103 -10.43 24.83 -8.03
CA TYR A 103 -9.17 24.33 -8.60
C TYR A 103 -9.42 23.40 -9.80
N LYS A 104 -8.35 23.06 -10.53
CA LYS A 104 -8.37 22.14 -11.68
C LYS A 104 -7.12 21.26 -11.65
N VAL A 105 -7.19 20.10 -12.28
CA VAL A 105 -6.06 19.18 -12.44
C VAL A 105 -5.60 19.16 -13.90
N GLU A 106 -4.30 19.37 -14.11
CA GLU A 106 -3.59 19.15 -15.38
C GLU A 106 -2.65 17.96 -15.21
N THR A 107 -2.86 16.89 -15.99
CA THR A 107 -2.06 15.67 -15.91
C THR A 107 -0.84 15.75 -16.84
N ILE A 108 0.35 15.58 -16.26
CA ILE A 108 1.61 15.30 -16.96
C ILE A 108 1.76 13.78 -17.00
N SER A 109 1.46 13.16 -18.14
CA SER A 109 1.48 11.70 -18.27
C SER A 109 2.91 11.15 -18.34
N THR A 110 3.10 9.98 -17.67
CA THR A 110 4.33 9.17 -17.74
C THR A 110 3.95 7.69 -17.72
N SER A 111 4.92 6.79 -17.80
CA SER A 111 4.72 5.37 -17.47
C SER A 111 5.21 5.08 -16.05
N SER A 112 4.75 3.99 -15.44
CA SER A 112 5.24 3.58 -14.11
C SER A 112 6.75 3.31 -14.11
N THR A 113 7.30 2.80 -15.20
CA THR A 113 8.73 2.51 -15.36
C THR A 113 9.60 3.76 -15.56
N GLU A 114 9.03 4.85 -16.11
CA GLU A 114 9.74 6.11 -16.37
C GLU A 114 9.48 7.19 -15.31
N TYR A 115 8.61 6.90 -14.36
CA TYR A 115 8.10 7.86 -13.38
C TYR A 115 9.21 8.66 -12.67
N PHE A 116 10.17 8.00 -12.02
CA PHE A 116 11.25 8.68 -11.31
C PHE A 116 12.22 9.41 -12.24
N THR A 117 12.50 8.85 -13.41
CA THR A 117 13.35 9.50 -14.42
C THR A 117 12.71 10.79 -14.90
N LYS A 118 11.40 10.75 -15.20
CA LYS A 118 10.64 11.92 -15.64
C LYS A 118 10.54 12.98 -14.55
N LEU A 119 10.27 12.57 -13.30
CA LEU A 119 10.25 13.47 -12.14
C LEU A 119 11.58 14.19 -11.98
N ALA A 120 12.71 13.45 -11.95
CA ALA A 120 14.03 14.04 -11.81
C ALA A 120 14.38 15.02 -12.93
N GLN A 121 13.99 14.72 -14.17
CA GLN A 121 14.17 15.63 -15.32
C GLN A 121 13.38 16.92 -15.16
N LEU A 122 12.12 16.85 -14.74
CA LEU A 122 11.25 18.03 -14.55
C LEU A 122 11.75 18.89 -13.40
N VAL A 123 12.17 18.31 -12.29
CA VAL A 123 12.78 19.03 -11.15
C VAL A 123 14.07 19.73 -11.59
N ALA A 124 14.96 19.05 -12.32
CA ALA A 124 16.22 19.61 -12.79
C ALA A 124 16.04 20.74 -13.82
N SER A 125 14.98 20.69 -14.63
CA SER A 125 14.66 21.73 -15.64
C SER A 125 13.88 22.92 -15.08
N SER A 126 13.55 22.93 -13.78
CA SER A 126 12.71 23.94 -13.12
C SER A 126 11.27 24.01 -13.67
N ASP A 127 10.80 22.90 -14.25
CA ASP A 127 9.40 22.71 -14.70
C ASP A 127 8.72 21.62 -13.86
N SER A 128 8.94 21.69 -12.56
CA SER A 128 8.43 20.73 -11.60
C SER A 128 6.91 20.61 -11.64
N PRO A 129 6.33 19.41 -11.53
CA PRO A 129 4.92 19.26 -11.20
C PRO A 129 4.65 19.80 -9.79
N ASP A 130 3.39 19.99 -9.44
CA ASP A 130 3.01 20.48 -8.12
C ASP A 130 2.75 19.33 -7.14
N MET A 131 2.37 18.17 -7.67
CA MET A 131 2.06 16.99 -6.86
C MET A 131 2.44 15.70 -7.59
N VAL A 132 2.89 14.72 -6.81
CA VAL A 132 3.20 13.35 -7.26
C VAL A 132 2.72 12.35 -6.22
N ARG A 133 2.36 11.13 -6.70
CA ARG A 133 2.02 10.02 -5.81
C ARG A 133 3.27 9.49 -5.11
N TYR A 134 3.08 8.99 -3.89
CA TYR A 134 4.07 8.16 -3.22
C TYR A 134 4.25 6.85 -3.98
N GLU A 135 5.50 6.50 -4.22
CA GLU A 135 5.98 5.21 -4.68
C GLU A 135 7.17 4.81 -3.79
N TRP A 136 7.46 3.53 -3.68
CA TRP A 136 8.46 3.01 -2.74
C TRP A 136 9.78 3.76 -2.74
N GLN A 137 10.34 4.07 -3.92
CA GLN A 137 11.59 4.83 -4.04
C GLN A 137 11.42 6.35 -3.79
N SER A 138 10.19 6.82 -3.49
CA SER A 138 10.00 8.20 -3.07
C SER A 138 10.67 8.45 -1.72
N TYR A 139 10.64 7.47 -0.83
CA TYR A 139 11.25 7.54 0.49
C TYR A 139 11.98 6.22 0.81
N PRO A 140 13.21 6.24 1.32
CA PRO A 140 14.02 7.45 1.56
C PRO A 140 14.80 7.94 0.33
N HIS A 141 14.87 7.19 -0.78
CA HIS A 141 15.72 7.50 -1.94
C HIS A 141 15.44 8.89 -2.54
N GLY A 142 14.19 9.16 -2.91
CA GLY A 142 13.82 10.42 -3.56
C GLY A 142 14.03 11.63 -2.65
N VAL A 143 13.71 11.49 -1.36
CA VAL A 143 13.95 12.54 -0.35
C VAL A 143 15.45 12.82 -0.19
N ALA A 144 16.27 11.79 -0.03
CA ALA A 144 17.72 11.92 0.09
C ALA A 144 18.36 12.62 -1.12
N ASN A 145 17.78 12.46 -2.30
CA ASN A 145 18.21 13.09 -3.55
C ASN A 145 17.56 14.47 -3.82
N ASN A 146 16.90 15.06 -2.83
CA ASN A 146 16.26 16.38 -2.90
C ASN A 146 15.21 16.50 -4.02
N LEU A 147 14.46 15.44 -4.30
CA LEU A 147 13.38 15.48 -5.30
C LEU A 147 12.10 16.14 -4.76
N TYR A 148 12.01 16.36 -3.45
CA TYR A 148 10.78 16.83 -2.80
C TYR A 148 11.01 18.02 -1.89
N THR A 149 9.94 18.76 -1.64
CA THR A 149 9.87 19.90 -0.71
C THR A 149 9.41 19.42 0.65
N SER A 150 10.06 19.86 1.74
CA SER A 150 9.56 19.64 3.11
C SER A 150 8.22 20.32 3.30
N LEU A 151 7.32 19.67 4.02
CA LEU A 151 5.96 20.13 4.29
C LEU A 151 5.82 20.85 5.64
N ASP A 152 6.88 20.85 6.47
CA ASP A 152 6.85 21.37 7.85
C ASP A 152 6.45 22.84 7.95
N ASP A 153 6.77 23.64 6.93
CA ASP A 153 6.41 25.07 6.89
C ASP A 153 4.95 25.30 6.43
N TYR A 154 4.25 24.26 5.92
CA TYR A 154 2.97 24.41 5.22
C TYR A 154 1.84 23.60 5.82
N VAL A 155 2.13 22.59 6.65
CA VAL A 155 1.13 21.66 7.19
C VAL A 155 1.21 21.66 8.72
N ASP A 156 0.07 21.86 9.36
CA ASP A 156 -0.12 21.59 10.80
C ASP A 156 -0.51 20.12 10.98
N PHE A 157 0.47 19.29 11.33
CA PHE A 157 0.28 17.85 11.55
C PHE A 157 -0.53 17.54 12.83
N ASP A 158 -0.67 18.50 13.74
CA ASP A 158 -1.48 18.39 14.96
C ASP A 158 -2.94 18.84 14.76
N SER A 159 -3.29 19.33 13.56
CA SER A 159 -4.66 19.72 13.23
C SER A 159 -5.63 18.52 13.26
N ASP A 160 -6.93 18.78 13.44
CA ASP A 160 -7.98 17.74 13.42
C ASP A 160 -7.95 16.89 12.14
N THR A 161 -7.52 17.46 11.02
CA THR A 161 -7.40 16.76 9.73
C THR A 161 -6.28 15.71 9.76
N TRP A 162 -5.12 16.03 10.36
CA TRP A 162 -3.92 15.22 10.24
C TRP A 162 -3.51 14.47 11.50
N SER A 163 -3.99 14.88 12.68
CA SER A 163 -3.60 14.28 13.97
C SER A 163 -3.77 12.76 14.02
N GLY A 164 -4.80 12.20 13.36
CA GLY A 164 -5.02 10.77 13.27
C GLY A 164 -4.02 10.03 12.35
N MET A 165 -3.15 10.76 11.62
CA MET A 165 -2.10 10.18 10.77
C MET A 165 -0.70 10.50 11.29
N LYS A 166 -0.58 11.12 12.47
CA LYS A 166 0.69 11.64 12.99
C LYS A 166 1.77 10.57 13.07
N ASP A 167 1.47 9.43 13.68
CA ASP A 167 2.44 8.34 13.81
C ASP A 167 2.88 7.80 12.44
N MET A 168 1.95 7.76 11.47
CA MET A 168 2.27 7.36 10.10
C MET A 168 3.12 8.42 9.38
N ILE A 169 2.87 9.71 9.61
CA ILE A 169 3.69 10.81 9.07
C ILE A 169 5.12 10.74 9.64
N GLU A 170 5.24 10.46 10.95
CA GLU A 170 6.54 10.32 11.61
C GLU A 170 7.35 9.12 11.08
N ASN A 171 6.72 8.03 10.64
CA ASN A 171 7.43 6.92 9.99
C ASN A 171 8.16 7.34 8.70
N PHE A 172 7.78 8.47 8.10
CA PHE A 172 8.43 9.04 6.91
C PHE A 172 9.24 10.31 7.22
N ASN A 173 9.65 10.50 8.46
CA ASN A 173 10.52 11.59 8.86
C ASN A 173 11.95 11.34 8.35
N TYR A 174 12.53 12.28 7.59
CA TYR A 174 13.90 12.20 7.10
C TYR A 174 14.72 13.38 7.59
N GLY A 175 15.64 13.11 8.48
CA GLY A 175 16.55 14.14 9.03
C GLY A 175 15.83 15.20 9.87
N GLY A 176 14.70 14.88 10.48
CA GLY A 176 13.87 15.79 11.27
C GLY A 176 12.87 16.60 10.43
N LYS A 177 12.58 16.19 9.19
CA LYS A 177 11.63 16.84 8.29
C LYS A 177 10.68 15.86 7.65
N HIS A 178 9.49 16.33 7.27
CA HIS A 178 8.42 15.56 6.67
C HIS A 178 8.23 15.97 5.21
N TYR A 179 8.19 15.00 4.30
CA TYR A 179 8.09 15.20 2.85
C TYR A 179 6.88 14.50 2.25
N TYR A 180 6.36 13.50 2.94
CA TYR A 180 5.25 12.69 2.51
C TYR A 180 4.03 12.94 3.40
N LEU A 181 2.86 13.11 2.77
CA LEU A 181 1.59 13.31 3.46
C LEU A 181 0.64 12.17 3.16
N PRO A 182 0.61 11.13 4.01
CA PRO A 182 -0.32 10.02 3.86
C PRO A 182 -1.73 10.49 4.24
N TYR A 183 -2.72 10.22 3.39
CA TYR A 183 -4.11 10.53 3.71
C TYR A 183 -4.89 9.31 4.21
N ARG A 184 -4.41 8.09 3.93
CA ARG A 184 -4.97 6.85 4.45
C ARG A 184 -3.93 5.74 4.52
N VAL A 185 -4.26 4.71 5.30
CA VAL A 185 -3.62 3.42 5.28
C VAL A 185 -4.61 2.36 4.79
N ASN A 186 -4.11 1.32 4.15
CA ASN A 186 -4.88 0.12 3.83
C ASN A 186 -4.28 -1.07 4.59
N PRO A 187 -5.08 -2.11 4.87
CA PRO A 187 -4.52 -3.33 5.38
C PRO A 187 -3.43 -3.84 4.46
N GLY A 188 -2.26 -4.10 5.01
CA GLY A 188 -1.15 -4.67 4.26
C GLY A 188 -1.33 -6.17 4.04
N VAL A 189 -0.27 -6.94 4.33
CA VAL A 189 -0.28 -8.40 4.24
C VAL A 189 -0.99 -9.01 5.43
N VAL A 190 -1.83 -10.01 5.15
CA VAL A 190 -2.59 -10.80 6.12
C VAL A 190 -2.39 -12.30 5.86
N LEU A 191 -2.89 -13.16 6.74
CA LEU A 191 -3.06 -14.57 6.46
C LEU A 191 -4.51 -14.84 6.05
N ILE A 192 -4.70 -15.22 4.79
CA ILE A 192 -5.99 -15.66 4.23
C ILE A 192 -6.07 -17.17 4.43
N TYR A 193 -7.21 -17.69 4.87
CA TYR A 193 -7.36 -19.11 5.14
C TYR A 193 -8.74 -19.64 4.77
N ASN A 194 -8.81 -20.97 4.67
CA ASN A 194 -10.04 -21.68 4.30
C ASN A 194 -10.67 -22.30 5.56
N GLN A 195 -11.70 -21.64 6.11
CA GLN A 195 -12.42 -22.13 7.29
C GLN A 195 -13.19 -23.44 6.99
N THR A 196 -13.79 -23.53 5.81
CA THR A 196 -14.51 -24.76 5.40
C THR A 196 -13.56 -25.98 5.43
N ALA A 197 -12.32 -25.81 4.98
CA ALA A 197 -11.32 -26.88 5.02
C ALA A 197 -10.98 -27.32 6.44
N LEU A 198 -10.86 -26.39 7.40
CA LEU A 198 -10.67 -26.71 8.82
C LEU A 198 -11.85 -27.51 9.38
N ASP A 199 -13.08 -27.07 9.05
CA ASP A 199 -14.32 -27.72 9.49
C ASP A 199 -14.46 -29.13 8.92
N ASP A 200 -14.16 -29.33 7.65
CA ASP A 200 -14.24 -30.61 6.94
C ASP A 200 -13.26 -31.64 7.52
N GLU A 201 -12.06 -31.22 7.91
CA GLU A 201 -11.06 -32.08 8.55
C GLU A 201 -11.25 -32.19 10.08
N GLY A 202 -12.24 -31.50 10.62
CA GLY A 202 -12.62 -31.59 12.03
C GLY A 202 -11.70 -30.84 13.00
N ILE A 203 -10.84 -29.96 12.49
CA ILE A 203 -9.99 -29.05 13.29
C ILE A 203 -10.89 -27.98 13.91
N LYS A 204 -10.90 -27.91 15.24
CA LYS A 204 -11.81 -27.03 16.00
C LYS A 204 -11.24 -25.67 16.33
N THR A 205 -9.93 -25.50 16.15
CA THR A 205 -9.26 -24.25 16.44
C THR A 205 -9.50 -23.27 15.29
N ASP A 206 -10.22 -22.17 15.58
CA ASP A 206 -10.54 -21.11 14.61
C ASP A 206 -9.55 -19.94 14.78
N PRO A 207 -8.76 -19.60 13.75
CA PRO A 207 -7.85 -18.45 13.78
C PRO A 207 -8.54 -17.13 14.13
N LEU A 208 -9.76 -16.91 13.63
CA LEU A 208 -10.55 -15.70 13.90
C LEU A 208 -10.93 -15.58 15.37
N GLU A 209 -11.37 -16.67 16.00
CA GLU A 209 -11.70 -16.67 17.42
C GLU A 209 -10.44 -16.47 18.29
N LEU A 210 -9.32 -17.08 17.93
CA LEU A 210 -8.03 -16.82 18.59
C LEU A 210 -7.63 -15.35 18.51
N TYR A 211 -7.85 -14.70 17.36
CA TYR A 211 -7.58 -13.27 17.21
C TYR A 211 -8.48 -12.43 18.13
N LYS A 212 -9.78 -12.70 18.15
CA LYS A 212 -10.75 -12.01 19.04
C LYS A 212 -10.38 -12.15 20.51
N GLU A 213 -9.87 -13.33 20.91
CA GLU A 213 -9.42 -13.60 22.28
C GLU A 213 -8.03 -13.04 22.60
N GLY A 214 -7.33 -12.41 21.64
CA GLY A 214 -5.96 -11.92 21.81
C GLY A 214 -4.90 -13.03 21.89
N LYS A 215 -5.25 -14.24 21.46
CA LYS A 215 -4.42 -15.45 21.49
C LYS A 215 -3.83 -15.83 20.13
N TRP A 216 -4.06 -15.03 19.09
CA TRP A 216 -3.52 -15.26 17.76
C TRP A 216 -2.04 -14.89 17.74
N THR A 217 -1.17 -15.87 17.97
CA THR A 217 0.29 -15.73 18.07
C THR A 217 1.02 -16.68 17.12
N TRP A 218 2.33 -16.51 16.97
CA TRP A 218 3.17 -17.42 16.18
C TRP A 218 3.04 -18.88 16.64
N THR A 219 3.02 -19.12 17.96
CA THR A 219 2.81 -20.46 18.52
C THR A 219 1.46 -21.02 18.11
N ALA A 220 0.37 -20.26 18.28
CA ALA A 220 -0.97 -20.69 17.91
C ALA A 220 -1.10 -20.99 16.40
N TRP A 221 -0.50 -20.14 15.55
CA TRP A 221 -0.47 -20.36 14.11
C TRP A 221 0.29 -21.64 13.74
N LYS A 222 1.47 -21.85 14.32
CA LYS A 222 2.26 -23.07 14.09
C LYS A 222 1.54 -24.32 14.57
N ASP A 223 0.84 -24.27 15.70
CA ASP A 223 0.08 -25.41 16.23
C ASP A 223 -1.03 -25.85 15.28
N ILE A 224 -1.80 -24.88 14.72
CA ILE A 224 -2.84 -25.17 13.71
C ILE A 224 -2.21 -25.78 12.45
N MET A 225 -1.12 -25.20 11.94
CA MET A 225 -0.42 -25.75 10.79
C MET A 225 0.14 -27.15 11.06
N THR A 226 0.62 -27.41 12.27
CA THR A 226 1.10 -28.73 12.66
C THR A 226 -0.02 -29.76 12.65
N GLU A 227 -1.19 -29.43 13.23
CA GLU A 227 -2.37 -30.28 13.20
C GLU A 227 -2.81 -30.56 11.76
N TRP A 228 -2.87 -29.53 10.91
CA TRP A 228 -3.22 -29.63 9.51
C TRP A 228 -2.25 -30.50 8.71
N CYS A 229 -0.94 -30.27 8.79
CA CYS A 229 0.07 -31.02 8.05
C CYS A 229 0.18 -32.49 8.49
N ASN A 230 -0.23 -32.84 9.71
CA ASN A 230 -0.25 -34.21 10.19
C ASN A 230 -1.37 -35.08 9.59
N ILE A 231 -2.30 -34.49 8.82
CA ILE A 231 -3.39 -35.23 8.16
C ILE A 231 -2.84 -36.05 6.99
N GLY A 232 -1.87 -35.53 6.24
CA GLY A 232 -1.29 -36.23 5.10
C GLY A 232 -0.17 -35.47 4.41
N ASP A 233 0.59 -36.17 3.55
CA ASP A 233 1.79 -35.65 2.88
C ASP A 233 1.53 -34.52 1.88
N ASP A 234 0.27 -34.32 1.44
CA ASP A 234 -0.15 -33.27 0.52
C ASP A 234 -0.82 -32.07 1.23
N TYR A 235 -0.78 -32.03 2.57
CA TYR A 235 -1.29 -30.94 3.40
C TYR A 235 -0.14 -29.96 3.75
N TYR A 236 -0.32 -28.71 3.38
CA TYR A 236 0.64 -27.63 3.62
C TYR A 236 0.04 -26.56 4.53
N GLY A 237 0.84 -26.06 5.46
CA GLY A 237 0.41 -25.04 6.41
C GLY A 237 0.23 -23.67 5.74
N VAL A 238 1.21 -23.21 4.93
CA VAL A 238 1.21 -21.87 4.39
C VAL A 238 1.85 -21.76 3.01
N MET A 239 1.29 -20.86 2.19
CA MET A 239 1.88 -20.36 0.96
C MET A 239 2.45 -18.95 1.23
N PRO A 240 3.79 -18.75 1.21
CA PRO A 240 4.41 -17.44 1.30
C PRO A 240 4.42 -16.73 -0.05
N THR A 241 4.29 -15.40 -0.05
CA THR A 241 4.30 -14.59 -1.28
C THR A 241 5.55 -13.71 -1.44
N GLY A 242 5.42 -12.62 -2.19
CA GLY A 242 6.54 -11.75 -2.53
C GLY A 242 7.15 -10.98 -1.36
N PHE A 243 6.36 -10.67 -0.33
CA PHE A 243 6.86 -9.93 0.86
C PHE A 243 7.53 -10.85 1.88
N VAL A 244 7.25 -12.13 1.79
CA VAL A 244 7.86 -13.24 2.57
C VAL A 244 8.01 -12.93 4.07
N ALA A 245 9.23 -12.86 4.60
CA ALA A 245 9.45 -12.67 6.03
C ALA A 245 9.16 -11.26 6.56
N MET A 246 9.01 -10.23 5.69
CA MET A 246 8.90 -8.84 6.12
C MET A 246 7.71 -8.60 7.08
N PRO A 247 6.47 -9.05 6.80
CA PRO A 247 5.35 -8.84 7.72
C PRO A 247 5.53 -9.54 9.06
N PHE A 248 6.22 -10.68 9.09
CA PHE A 248 6.54 -11.40 10.31
C PHE A 248 7.66 -10.73 11.11
N ILE A 249 8.66 -10.15 10.44
CA ILE A 249 9.68 -9.31 11.09
C ILE A 249 8.99 -8.13 11.79
N VAL A 250 8.12 -7.42 11.07
CA VAL A 250 7.33 -6.31 11.62
C VAL A 250 6.51 -6.74 12.82
N SER A 251 5.93 -7.95 12.84
CA SER A 251 5.14 -8.45 13.97
C SER A 251 5.94 -8.60 15.28
N THR A 252 7.27 -8.50 15.22
CA THR A 252 8.15 -8.45 16.40
C THR A 252 8.30 -7.06 17.02
N GLY A 253 7.78 -6.02 16.38
CA GLY A 253 8.03 -4.62 16.72
C GLY A 253 9.35 -4.08 16.17
N THR A 254 9.95 -4.77 15.17
CA THR A 254 11.23 -4.40 14.55
C THR A 254 11.07 -4.41 13.03
N THR A 255 11.84 -3.60 12.31
CA THR A 255 11.95 -3.62 10.84
C THR A 255 13.30 -4.19 10.41
N LEU A 256 13.44 -4.63 9.16
CA LEU A 256 14.71 -5.10 8.62
C LEU A 256 15.70 -3.93 8.42
N ILE A 257 15.18 -2.83 7.85
CA ILE A 257 15.91 -1.58 7.72
C ILE A 257 14.99 -0.47 8.24
N ASP A 258 15.53 0.38 9.10
CA ASP A 258 14.81 1.47 9.75
C ASP A 258 15.46 2.81 9.43
N VAL A 259 14.64 3.82 9.12
CA VAL A 259 15.04 5.21 8.96
C VAL A 259 14.55 6.01 10.16
N ASP A 260 15.40 6.10 11.18
CA ASP A 260 15.14 6.94 12.36
C ASP A 260 15.49 8.41 12.01
N GLY A 261 14.55 9.09 11.38
CA GLY A 261 14.70 10.46 10.91
C GLY A 261 15.00 11.46 12.02
N PRO A 262 14.27 11.47 13.14
CA PRO A 262 14.54 12.35 14.27
C PRO A 262 15.97 12.25 14.81
N ASN A 263 16.53 11.05 14.89
CA ASN A 263 17.90 10.81 15.33
C ASN A 263 18.93 10.83 14.19
N LYS A 264 18.50 11.06 12.96
CA LYS A 264 19.32 11.07 11.75
C LYS A 264 20.13 9.78 11.58
N GLN A 265 19.47 8.63 11.75
CA GLN A 265 20.08 7.31 11.65
C GLN A 265 19.38 6.46 10.59
N ILE A 266 20.15 5.61 9.91
CA ILE A 266 19.63 4.51 9.08
C ILE A 266 20.23 3.24 9.65
N ILE A 267 19.37 2.36 10.13
CA ILE A 267 19.75 1.20 10.93
C ILE A 267 19.53 -0.07 10.10
N ASN A 268 20.58 -0.89 10.02
CA ASN A 268 20.50 -2.23 9.43
C ASN A 268 20.27 -3.25 10.55
N ASN A 269 19.05 -3.69 10.70
CA ASN A 269 18.63 -4.60 11.75
C ASN A 269 18.83 -6.09 11.40
N MET A 270 19.54 -6.45 10.34
CA MET A 270 19.82 -7.84 9.99
C MET A 270 20.49 -8.63 11.14
N LYS A 271 21.17 -7.96 12.08
CA LYS A 271 21.78 -8.58 13.28
C LYS A 271 20.93 -8.42 14.53
N ASP A 272 19.77 -7.79 14.45
CA ASP A 272 18.87 -7.67 15.59
C ASP A 272 18.35 -9.05 16.02
N ALA A 273 18.20 -9.24 17.33
CA ALA A 273 17.78 -10.52 17.91
C ALA A 273 16.35 -10.92 17.54
N ASN A 274 15.45 -9.93 17.32
CA ASN A 274 14.08 -10.19 16.90
C ASN A 274 14.04 -10.62 15.43
N VAL A 275 14.80 -9.95 14.55
CA VAL A 275 14.93 -10.34 13.14
C VAL A 275 15.51 -11.75 13.02
N GLN A 276 16.59 -12.04 13.76
CA GLN A 276 17.20 -13.38 13.81
C GLN A 276 16.17 -14.44 14.22
N ARG A 277 15.47 -14.23 15.33
CA ARG A 277 14.48 -15.16 15.88
C ARG A 277 13.29 -15.38 14.95
N CYS A 278 12.81 -14.30 14.30
CA CYS A 278 11.74 -14.39 13.31
C CYS A 278 12.14 -15.27 12.13
N GLN A 279 13.29 -15.02 11.56
CA GLN A 279 13.79 -15.75 10.40
C GLN A 279 14.11 -17.22 10.74
N GLU A 280 14.61 -17.51 11.95
CA GLU A 280 14.82 -18.87 12.43
C GLU A 280 13.49 -19.61 12.63
N PHE A 281 12.45 -18.93 13.15
CA PHE A 281 11.10 -19.49 13.28
C PHE A 281 10.50 -19.84 11.91
N LEU A 282 10.62 -18.95 10.92
CA LEU A 282 10.13 -19.19 9.56
C LEU A 282 10.90 -20.29 8.84
N SER A 283 12.23 -20.35 9.04
CA SER A 283 13.07 -21.43 8.53
C SER A 283 12.68 -22.79 9.14
N ASP A 284 12.36 -22.83 10.43
CA ASP A 284 11.89 -24.04 11.11
C ASP A 284 10.55 -24.54 10.54
N ILE A 285 9.59 -23.65 10.28
CA ILE A 285 8.32 -23.97 9.59
C ILE A 285 8.59 -24.61 8.21
N ALA A 286 9.48 -24.03 7.43
CA ALA A 286 9.82 -24.54 6.11
C ALA A 286 10.53 -25.92 6.20
N ASN A 287 11.47 -26.08 7.12
CA ASN A 287 12.20 -27.33 7.34
C ASN A 287 11.30 -28.47 7.89
N GLN A 288 10.16 -28.13 8.49
CA GLN A 288 9.13 -29.11 8.88
C GLN A 288 8.18 -29.49 7.73
N GLY A 289 8.40 -28.96 6.52
CA GLY A 289 7.59 -29.27 5.34
C GLY A 289 6.23 -28.59 5.31
N MET A 290 6.01 -27.55 6.14
CA MET A 290 4.72 -26.86 6.24
C MET A 290 4.50 -25.83 5.12
N VAL A 291 5.50 -25.56 4.27
CA VAL A 291 5.47 -24.49 3.28
C VAL A 291 5.18 -25.02 1.89
N ASN A 292 4.19 -24.46 1.22
CA ASN A 292 3.90 -24.66 -0.20
C ASN A 292 4.51 -23.51 -1.01
N ALA A 293 5.78 -23.64 -1.40
CA ALA A 293 6.51 -22.63 -2.17
C ALA A 293 6.28 -22.71 -3.70
N GLU A 294 5.47 -23.66 -4.19
CA GLU A 294 5.21 -23.85 -5.62
C GLU A 294 4.17 -22.85 -6.16
N TYR A 295 3.36 -22.26 -5.29
CA TYR A 295 2.29 -21.34 -5.65
C TYR A 295 2.64 -19.90 -5.25
N THR A 296 2.09 -18.96 -6.00
CA THR A 296 2.26 -17.50 -5.76
C THR A 296 0.92 -16.75 -5.81
N ASP A 297 -0.17 -17.45 -6.11
CA ASP A 297 -1.53 -16.90 -6.22
C ASP A 297 -2.45 -17.57 -5.18
N PRO A 298 -2.98 -16.81 -4.20
CA PRO A 298 -3.82 -17.36 -3.13
C PRO A 298 -5.11 -17.98 -3.67
N SER A 299 -5.69 -17.47 -4.76
CA SER A 299 -6.92 -17.99 -5.33
C SER A 299 -6.75 -19.42 -5.84
N THR A 300 -5.65 -19.68 -6.52
CA THR A 300 -5.32 -21.02 -7.03
C THR A 300 -4.84 -21.92 -5.90
N CYS A 301 -4.01 -21.41 -5.00
CA CYS A 301 -3.43 -22.20 -3.92
C CYS A 301 -4.51 -22.72 -2.97
N LEU A 302 -5.36 -21.86 -2.43
CA LEU A 302 -6.40 -22.24 -1.46
C LEU A 302 -7.54 -23.04 -2.07
N SER A 303 -7.82 -22.89 -3.38
CA SER A 303 -8.92 -23.60 -4.05
C SER A 303 -8.53 -24.93 -4.68
N ALA A 304 -7.27 -25.11 -5.06
CA ALA A 304 -6.80 -26.28 -5.83
C ALA A 304 -5.82 -27.18 -5.07
N THR A 305 -5.36 -26.78 -3.88
CA THR A 305 -4.42 -27.54 -3.06
C THR A 305 -4.91 -27.66 -1.62
N LYS A 306 -4.27 -28.52 -0.85
CA LYS A 306 -4.49 -28.63 0.61
C LYS A 306 -3.54 -27.70 1.36
N THR A 307 -3.48 -26.44 0.97
CA THR A 307 -2.77 -25.40 1.70
C THR A 307 -3.77 -24.62 2.54
N LEU A 308 -3.49 -24.51 3.85
CA LEU A 308 -4.43 -23.90 4.78
C LEU A 308 -4.40 -22.38 4.75
N PHE A 309 -3.22 -21.77 4.80
CA PHE A 309 -3.02 -20.32 4.81
C PHE A 309 -2.32 -19.84 3.55
N ALA A 310 -2.67 -18.63 3.11
CA ALA A 310 -1.90 -17.86 2.14
C ALA A 310 -1.54 -16.50 2.72
N GLU A 311 -0.25 -16.18 2.72
CA GLU A 311 0.26 -14.85 3.09
C GLU A 311 0.09 -13.93 1.88
N PHE A 312 -0.79 -12.92 1.94
CA PHE A 312 -1.02 -12.01 0.82
C PHE A 312 -1.61 -10.67 1.25
N GLY A 313 -1.50 -9.66 0.36
CA GLY A 313 -2.21 -8.38 0.51
C GLY A 313 -3.72 -8.57 0.56
N LEU A 314 -4.38 -7.97 1.56
CA LEU A 314 -5.78 -8.25 1.88
C LEU A 314 -6.73 -7.99 0.71
N ASP A 315 -6.69 -6.79 0.14
CA ASP A 315 -7.72 -6.32 -0.80
C ASP A 315 -7.86 -7.24 -2.02
N TRP A 316 -6.73 -7.60 -2.62
CA TRP A 316 -6.75 -8.46 -3.80
C TRP A 316 -6.76 -9.95 -3.44
N GLY A 317 -5.99 -10.34 -2.43
CA GLY A 317 -5.79 -11.73 -2.06
C GLY A 317 -7.09 -12.39 -1.59
N TRP A 318 -7.79 -11.76 -0.63
CA TRP A 318 -9.03 -12.30 -0.11
C TRP A 318 -10.15 -12.33 -1.16
N THR A 319 -10.34 -11.24 -1.90
CA THR A 319 -11.40 -11.17 -2.92
C THR A 319 -11.20 -12.18 -4.04
N SER A 320 -9.94 -12.41 -4.46
CA SER A 320 -9.64 -13.40 -5.49
C SER A 320 -9.79 -14.84 -4.98
N ALA A 321 -9.35 -15.12 -3.75
CA ALA A 321 -9.51 -16.43 -3.12
C ALA A 321 -10.99 -16.78 -2.90
N GLN A 322 -11.78 -15.84 -2.37
CA GLN A 322 -13.23 -16.01 -2.18
C GLN A 322 -13.96 -16.22 -3.52
N ALA A 323 -13.56 -15.49 -4.57
CA ALA A 323 -14.15 -15.66 -5.90
C ALA A 323 -13.81 -17.01 -6.54
N ALA A 324 -12.64 -17.57 -6.27
CA ALA A 324 -12.23 -18.90 -6.76
C ALA A 324 -12.91 -20.04 -6.00
N ALA A 325 -13.12 -19.88 -4.70
CA ALA A 325 -13.70 -20.87 -3.79
C ALA A 325 -15.12 -20.48 -3.37
N LYS A 326 -16.03 -20.32 -4.34
CA LYS A 326 -17.38 -19.72 -4.19
C LYS A 326 -18.26 -20.33 -3.10
N ASP A 327 -18.12 -21.63 -2.85
CA ASP A 327 -18.95 -22.38 -1.91
C ASP A 327 -18.21 -22.67 -0.59
N GLN A 328 -17.08 -21.99 -0.36
CA GLN A 328 -16.25 -22.14 0.81
C GLN A 328 -16.15 -20.83 1.59
N ASP A 329 -15.99 -20.92 2.89
CA ASP A 329 -15.80 -19.79 3.78
C ASP A 329 -14.31 -19.43 3.83
N ILE A 330 -13.91 -18.48 3.00
CA ILE A 330 -12.56 -17.94 2.97
C ILE A 330 -12.48 -16.73 3.88
N ARG A 331 -11.68 -16.83 4.91
CA ARG A 331 -11.48 -15.79 5.92
C ARG A 331 -10.06 -15.23 5.88
N PHE A 332 -9.82 -14.19 6.65
CA PHE A 332 -8.49 -13.67 6.90
C PHE A 332 -8.32 -13.25 8.36
N VAL A 333 -7.08 -13.28 8.80
CA VAL A 333 -6.64 -12.76 10.09
C VAL A 333 -5.35 -11.95 9.89
N PRO A 334 -5.03 -11.01 10.78
CA PRO A 334 -3.73 -10.33 10.73
C PRO A 334 -2.57 -11.33 10.79
N ILE A 335 -1.37 -10.90 10.41
CA ILE A 335 -0.15 -11.65 10.71
C ILE A 335 -0.15 -11.94 12.23
N PRO A 336 0.12 -13.18 12.65
CA PRO A 336 0.08 -13.53 14.06
C PRO A 336 1.10 -12.71 14.85
N ARG A 337 0.70 -12.29 16.05
CA ARG A 337 1.57 -11.57 16.97
C ARG A 337 2.74 -12.47 17.39
N ASP A 338 3.94 -11.92 17.40
CA ASP A 338 5.06 -12.56 18.07
C ASP A 338 4.71 -12.84 19.55
N ASP A 339 4.98 -14.07 20.05
CA ASP A 339 4.69 -14.46 21.44
C ASP A 339 5.40 -13.58 22.48
N LYS A 340 6.48 -12.89 22.08
CA LYS A 340 7.24 -11.98 22.94
C LYS A 340 6.82 -10.52 22.80
N ALA A 341 6.01 -10.17 21.80
CA ALA A 341 5.53 -8.81 21.60
C ALA A 341 4.41 -8.47 22.59
N ASP A 342 4.40 -7.26 23.07
CA ASP A 342 3.41 -6.71 24.01
C ASP A 342 2.07 -6.40 23.34
N LYS A 343 2.07 -6.14 22.01
CA LYS A 343 0.91 -5.82 21.19
C LYS A 343 1.05 -6.35 19.76
N TYR A 344 0.01 -6.16 18.94
CA TYR A 344 0.09 -6.45 17.51
C TYR A 344 0.84 -5.33 16.82
N TYR A 345 1.94 -5.66 16.14
CA TYR A 345 2.62 -4.81 15.19
C TYR A 345 2.26 -5.26 13.78
N THR A 346 1.97 -4.33 12.91
CA THR A 346 1.56 -4.62 11.53
C THR A 346 2.25 -3.69 10.55
N ASN A 347 2.62 -4.25 9.40
CA ASN A 347 2.94 -3.45 8.23
C ASN A 347 1.64 -3.00 7.56
N THR A 348 1.69 -1.89 6.85
CA THR A 348 0.53 -1.36 6.15
C THR A 348 0.94 -0.78 4.80
N ASP A 349 0.00 -0.77 3.86
CA ASP A 349 0.12 0.03 2.67
C ASP A 349 -0.35 1.45 2.96
N THR A 350 0.41 2.43 2.53
CA THR A 350 0.08 3.84 2.74
C THR A 350 -0.17 4.55 1.43
N PHE A 351 -1.18 5.41 1.41
CA PHE A 351 -1.57 6.21 0.25
C PHE A 351 -1.45 7.69 0.57
N GLY A 352 -0.71 8.38 -0.26
CA GLY A 352 -0.46 9.80 -0.07
C GLY A 352 0.33 10.40 -1.21
N TYR A 353 0.71 11.65 -1.01
CA TYR A 353 1.34 12.45 -2.03
C TYR A 353 2.56 13.18 -1.48
N LEU A 354 3.43 13.58 -2.41
CA LEU A 354 4.59 14.43 -2.14
C LEU A 354 4.52 15.67 -3.04
N VAL A 355 5.15 16.73 -2.57
CA VAL A 355 5.34 17.98 -3.33
C VAL A 355 6.75 17.97 -3.92
N PRO A 356 6.92 17.92 -5.25
CA PRO A 356 8.24 17.98 -5.87
C PRO A 356 9.01 19.27 -5.56
N ALA A 357 10.31 19.16 -5.50
CA ALA A 357 11.17 20.33 -5.34
C ALA A 357 10.98 21.31 -6.50
N GLY A 358 10.77 22.59 -6.18
CA GLY A 358 10.51 23.63 -7.18
C GLY A 358 9.07 23.69 -7.68
N ALA A 359 8.13 22.99 -7.03
CA ALA A 359 6.68 23.12 -7.27
C ALA A 359 6.24 24.58 -7.10
N LYS A 360 5.36 25.07 -8.01
CA LYS A 360 4.93 26.46 -8.03
C LYS A 360 3.56 26.68 -7.42
N ASN A 361 2.77 25.60 -7.25
CA ASN A 361 1.41 25.65 -6.71
C ASN A 361 1.22 24.66 -5.57
N ILE A 362 2.06 24.80 -4.54
CA ILE A 362 2.00 23.95 -3.31
C ILE A 362 0.62 24.05 -2.66
N LYS A 363 0.00 25.25 -2.67
CA LYS A 363 -1.34 25.47 -2.12
C LYS A 363 -2.40 24.56 -2.75
N ALA A 364 -2.37 24.41 -4.08
CA ALA A 364 -3.31 23.52 -4.76
C ALA A 364 -3.04 22.05 -4.43
N ALA A 365 -1.75 21.65 -4.33
CA ALA A 365 -1.37 20.30 -3.94
C ALA A 365 -1.88 19.96 -2.53
N LEU A 366 -1.63 20.81 -1.55
CA LEU A 366 -2.10 20.63 -0.17
C LEU A 366 -3.63 20.61 -0.08
N LYS A 367 -4.32 21.44 -0.88
CA LYS A 367 -5.79 21.42 -0.94
C LYS A 367 -6.34 20.10 -1.48
N TYR A 368 -5.68 19.52 -2.49
CA TYR A 368 -6.03 18.19 -3.00
C TYR A 368 -5.83 17.11 -1.93
N MET A 369 -4.67 17.11 -1.27
CA MET A 369 -4.35 16.17 -0.18
C MET A 369 -5.34 16.28 0.99
N GLU A 370 -5.71 17.51 1.38
CA GLU A 370 -6.72 17.77 2.42
C GLU A 370 -8.08 17.17 2.04
N ILE A 371 -8.54 17.37 0.80
CA ILE A 371 -9.80 16.79 0.32
C ILE A 371 -9.76 15.27 0.36
N CYS A 372 -8.64 14.65 -0.05
CA CYS A 372 -8.45 13.21 0.07
C CYS A 372 -8.59 12.76 1.54
N ARG A 373 -7.93 13.45 2.47
CA ARG A 373 -8.00 13.10 3.89
C ARG A 373 -9.39 13.29 4.48
N LEU A 374 -10.06 14.41 4.22
CA LEU A 374 -11.42 14.66 4.67
C LEU A 374 -12.40 13.61 4.14
N ASN A 375 -12.19 13.11 2.93
CA ASN A 375 -12.99 12.04 2.36
C ASN A 375 -12.83 10.71 3.12
N GLU A 376 -11.62 10.40 3.59
CA GLU A 376 -11.32 9.16 4.36
C GLU A 376 -11.88 9.19 5.78
N ILE A 377 -12.01 10.37 6.41
CA ILE A 377 -12.51 10.51 7.78
C ILE A 377 -13.99 10.92 7.86
N ASP A 378 -14.66 11.06 6.72
CA ASP A 378 -16.08 11.39 6.66
C ASP A 378 -16.93 10.23 7.18
N PRO A 379 -17.68 10.41 8.30
CA PRO A 379 -18.47 9.33 8.90
C PRO A 379 -19.54 8.74 7.95
N GLU A 380 -20.12 9.56 7.06
CA GLU A 380 -21.15 9.11 6.12
C GLU A 380 -20.51 8.22 5.03
N LEU A 381 -19.32 8.58 4.55
CA LEU A 381 -18.58 7.79 3.57
C LEU A 381 -18.04 6.49 4.19
N ILE A 382 -17.59 6.52 5.43
CA ILE A 382 -17.18 5.32 6.18
C ILE A 382 -18.38 4.37 6.34
N ALA A 383 -19.53 4.88 6.77
CA ALA A 383 -20.75 4.09 6.94
C ALA A 383 -21.23 3.49 5.60
N LYS A 384 -21.16 4.27 4.51
CA LYS A 384 -21.48 3.82 3.16
C LYS A 384 -20.53 2.71 2.70
N SER A 385 -19.23 2.89 2.90
CA SER A 385 -18.21 1.88 2.56
C SER A 385 -18.47 0.58 3.32
N LYS A 386 -18.74 0.66 4.63
CA LYS A 386 -19.11 -0.50 5.45
C LYS A 386 -20.33 -1.21 4.85
N ALA A 387 -21.41 -0.47 4.59
CA ALA A 387 -22.63 -1.03 4.03
C ALA A 387 -22.41 -1.74 2.67
N GLU A 388 -21.53 -1.16 1.82
CA GLU A 388 -21.16 -1.79 0.55
C GLU A 388 -20.33 -3.08 0.77
N MET A 389 -19.34 -3.07 1.68
CA MET A 389 -18.46 -4.22 1.93
C MET A 389 -19.18 -5.40 2.59
N THR A 390 -20.16 -5.13 3.44
CA THR A 390 -20.93 -6.17 4.17
C THR A 390 -22.24 -6.58 3.46
N ALA A 391 -22.63 -5.89 2.39
CA ALA A 391 -23.85 -6.23 1.64
C ALA A 391 -23.71 -7.59 0.95
N GLU A 392 -24.72 -8.45 1.09
CA GLU A 392 -24.77 -9.74 0.40
C GLU A 392 -24.74 -9.60 -1.13
N HIS A 393 -25.38 -8.54 -1.64
CA HIS A 393 -25.42 -8.23 -3.06
C HIS A 393 -25.02 -6.77 -3.33
N LEU A 394 -24.18 -6.56 -4.33
CA LEU A 394 -23.91 -5.23 -4.89
C LEU A 394 -24.33 -5.16 -6.36
N TYR A 395 -24.70 -3.95 -6.79
CA TYR A 395 -25.17 -3.68 -8.14
C TYR A 395 -24.31 -2.60 -8.81
N TYR A 396 -24.07 -2.75 -10.12
CA TYR A 396 -23.35 -1.71 -10.87
C TYR A 396 -24.12 -0.39 -10.81
N PRO A 397 -23.43 0.76 -10.66
CA PRO A 397 -24.09 2.06 -10.47
C PRO A 397 -25.05 2.42 -11.59
N LYS A 398 -24.67 2.15 -12.86
CA LYS A 398 -25.42 2.55 -14.04
C LYS A 398 -26.57 1.58 -14.34
N CYS A 399 -27.79 2.11 -14.42
CA CYS A 399 -28.96 1.33 -14.80
C CYS A 399 -28.85 0.89 -16.28
N PRO A 400 -29.10 -0.40 -16.60
CA PRO A 400 -29.02 -0.90 -17.97
C PRO A 400 -30.12 -0.35 -18.87
N GLU A 401 -31.30 0.01 -18.31
CA GLU A 401 -32.45 0.46 -19.08
C GLU A 401 -32.47 1.97 -19.33
N CYS A 402 -32.31 2.79 -18.27
CA CYS A 402 -32.42 4.24 -18.41
C CYS A 402 -31.07 4.98 -18.40
N GLY A 403 -29.96 4.28 -18.14
CA GLY A 403 -28.61 4.86 -18.11
C GLY A 403 -28.31 5.75 -16.89
N VAL A 404 -29.27 5.97 -15.98
CA VAL A 404 -29.06 6.80 -14.79
C VAL A 404 -28.16 6.07 -13.80
N SER A 405 -27.19 6.79 -13.24
CA SER A 405 -26.30 6.28 -12.20
C SER A 405 -26.89 6.51 -10.81
N THR A 406 -26.80 5.49 -9.95
CA THR A 406 -27.21 5.52 -8.55
C THR A 406 -25.98 5.34 -7.66
N ALA A 407 -25.76 6.28 -6.76
CA ALA A 407 -24.60 6.25 -5.86
C ALA A 407 -24.65 5.10 -4.85
N ASP A 408 -25.83 4.69 -4.43
CA ASP A 408 -26.03 3.53 -3.56
C ASP A 408 -26.01 2.25 -4.39
N LYS A 409 -24.99 1.41 -4.16
CA LYS A 409 -24.77 0.16 -4.88
C LYS A 409 -25.52 -1.01 -4.27
N THR A 410 -26.15 -0.86 -3.10
CA THR A 410 -26.89 -1.94 -2.43
C THR A 410 -28.33 -2.09 -2.95
N ILE A 411 -28.84 -1.09 -3.67
CA ILE A 411 -30.22 -1.06 -4.17
C ILE A 411 -30.35 -1.89 -5.45
N GLU A 412 -31.19 -2.94 -5.41
CA GLU A 412 -31.45 -3.83 -6.55
C GLU A 412 -32.15 -3.14 -7.72
N LYS A 413 -33.10 -2.24 -7.44
CA LYS A 413 -33.92 -1.57 -8.47
C LYS A 413 -33.50 -0.13 -8.69
N CYS A 414 -33.49 0.30 -9.94
CA CYS A 414 -33.21 1.67 -10.31
C CYS A 414 -34.26 2.63 -9.70
N PRO A 415 -33.87 3.64 -8.90
CA PRO A 415 -34.82 4.56 -8.28
C PRO A 415 -35.54 5.46 -9.31
N SER A 416 -34.98 5.62 -10.51
CA SER A 416 -35.55 6.47 -11.56
C SER A 416 -36.58 5.76 -12.44
N CYS A 417 -36.41 4.47 -12.77
CA CYS A 417 -37.29 3.75 -13.70
C CYS A 417 -37.83 2.43 -13.16
N GLY A 418 -37.42 1.99 -11.96
CA GLY A 418 -37.86 0.75 -11.33
C GLY A 418 -37.28 -0.53 -11.92
N ALA A 419 -36.47 -0.46 -12.99
CA ALA A 419 -35.87 -1.63 -13.61
C ALA A 419 -34.79 -2.27 -12.70
N ALA A 420 -34.63 -3.60 -12.82
CA ALA A 420 -33.56 -4.31 -12.11
C ALA A 420 -32.18 -3.82 -12.56
N ARG A 421 -31.30 -3.56 -11.60
CA ARG A 421 -29.89 -3.21 -11.86
C ARG A 421 -29.06 -4.47 -12.05
N ARG A 422 -27.96 -4.35 -12.79
CA ARG A 422 -27.04 -5.44 -13.02
C ARG A 422 -26.25 -5.71 -11.75
N GLU A 423 -26.35 -6.93 -11.23
CA GLU A 423 -25.58 -7.37 -10.07
C GLU A 423 -24.08 -7.50 -10.38
N ASN A 424 -23.24 -7.08 -9.43
CA ASN A 424 -21.81 -7.30 -9.48
C ASN A 424 -21.46 -8.69 -8.95
N LYS A 425 -21.40 -9.68 -9.84
CA LYS A 425 -21.08 -11.07 -9.52
C LYS A 425 -19.66 -11.32 -8.99
N LYS A 426 -18.81 -10.28 -8.98
CA LYS A 426 -17.44 -10.35 -8.42
C LYS A 426 -17.41 -9.89 -6.96
N HIS A 427 -18.51 -9.35 -6.46
CA HIS A 427 -18.58 -8.93 -5.08
C HIS A 427 -18.68 -10.15 -4.16
N SER A 428 -17.97 -10.10 -3.04
CA SER A 428 -18.08 -11.02 -1.91
C SER A 428 -18.31 -10.20 -0.65
N ALA A 429 -19.34 -10.53 0.10
CA ALA A 429 -19.67 -9.84 1.34
C ALA A 429 -18.68 -10.22 2.45
N MET A 430 -18.17 -9.22 3.17
CA MET A 430 -17.47 -9.47 4.44
C MET A 430 -18.49 -9.73 5.55
N SER A 431 -18.23 -10.71 6.41
CA SER A 431 -18.93 -10.79 7.69
C SER A 431 -18.61 -9.58 8.57
N GLU A 432 -19.44 -9.28 9.56
CA GLU A 432 -19.18 -8.20 10.52
C GLU A 432 -17.83 -8.38 11.23
N ASP A 433 -17.44 -9.61 11.55
CA ASP A 433 -16.17 -9.93 12.19
C ASP A 433 -14.98 -9.64 11.29
N LEU A 434 -15.06 -10.02 10.02
CA LEU A 434 -14.01 -9.72 9.04
C LEU A 434 -13.92 -8.22 8.75
N TYR A 435 -15.08 -7.54 8.67
CA TYR A 435 -15.09 -6.08 8.53
C TYR A 435 -14.46 -5.40 9.74
N GLN A 436 -14.67 -5.92 10.96
CA GLN A 436 -14.02 -5.37 12.14
C GLN A 436 -12.49 -5.47 12.08
N ILE A 437 -11.95 -6.63 11.64
CA ILE A 437 -10.50 -6.76 11.41
C ILE A 437 -10.01 -5.79 10.34
N TYR A 438 -10.73 -5.68 9.23
CA TYR A 438 -10.42 -4.72 8.16
C TYR A 438 -10.36 -3.28 8.68
N SER A 439 -11.34 -2.89 9.49
CA SER A 439 -11.43 -1.57 10.10
C SER A 439 -10.28 -1.32 11.09
N ASP A 440 -9.99 -2.31 11.96
CA ASP A 440 -8.89 -2.24 12.93
C ASP A 440 -7.53 -2.04 12.24
N LEU A 441 -7.30 -2.73 11.12
CA LEU A 441 -6.06 -2.64 10.32
C LEU A 441 -5.92 -1.30 9.56
N LYS A 442 -6.96 -0.46 9.56
CA LYS A 442 -6.93 0.90 8.98
C LYS A 442 -6.94 1.99 10.06
N ASP A 443 -7.25 1.66 11.29
CA ASP A 443 -7.40 2.64 12.36
C ASP A 443 -6.06 2.98 13.01
N THR A 444 -5.43 4.03 12.50
CA THR A 444 -4.16 4.58 13.03
C THR A 444 -4.32 5.31 14.36
N THR A 445 -5.55 5.43 14.88
CA THR A 445 -5.82 6.10 16.16
C THR A 445 -6.05 5.13 17.32
N SER A 446 -6.16 3.83 17.02
CA SER A 446 -6.39 2.77 18.00
C SER A 446 -5.07 2.20 18.55
N ASP A 447 -5.07 1.86 19.84
CA ASP A 447 -3.94 1.14 20.46
C ASP A 447 -3.87 -0.36 20.09
N LYS A 448 -4.80 -0.85 19.27
CA LYS A 448 -4.91 -2.27 18.93
C LYS A 448 -3.75 -2.74 18.07
N PHE A 449 -3.35 -1.92 17.10
CA PHE A 449 -2.20 -2.15 16.25
C PHE A 449 -1.18 -1.02 16.36
N ALA A 450 0.09 -1.37 16.38
CA ALA A 450 1.17 -0.45 16.11
C ALA A 450 1.60 -0.60 14.64
N PHE A 451 1.54 0.49 13.90
CA PHE A 451 1.90 0.51 12.49
C PHE A 451 3.40 0.78 12.34
N LEU A 452 4.11 -0.13 11.70
CA LEU A 452 5.52 0.05 11.36
C LEU A 452 5.69 0.02 9.84
N PHE A 453 6.63 0.78 9.35
CA PHE A 453 7.01 0.80 7.95
C PHE A 453 8.46 0.30 7.80
N ASP A 454 8.67 -0.72 6.99
CA ASP A 454 10.02 -1.23 6.71
C ASP A 454 10.56 -0.54 5.46
N ASP A 455 11.62 0.23 5.64
CA ASP A 455 12.20 1.05 4.59
C ASP A 455 13.06 0.27 3.58
N CYS A 456 13.20 -1.03 3.75
CA CYS A 456 14.17 -1.84 2.98
C CYS A 456 13.96 -1.75 1.45
N PHE A 457 12.74 -1.50 0.98
CA PHE A 457 12.44 -1.40 -0.44
C PHE A 457 12.53 0.03 -1.00
N GLY A 458 12.68 1.03 -0.14
CA GLY A 458 12.70 2.44 -0.53
C GLY A 458 14.06 2.97 -1.01
N PHE A 459 15.15 2.22 -0.85
CA PHE A 459 16.51 2.69 -1.17
C PHE A 459 16.87 2.52 -2.64
N SER A 460 16.77 1.30 -3.18
CA SER A 460 17.07 1.02 -4.58
C SER A 460 16.48 -0.31 -5.03
N THR A 461 16.25 -0.44 -6.34
CA THR A 461 15.81 -1.71 -6.95
C THR A 461 16.84 -2.83 -6.73
N ASP A 462 18.15 -2.51 -6.77
CA ASP A 462 19.20 -3.52 -6.58
C ASP A 462 19.18 -4.08 -5.15
N LEU A 463 19.00 -3.22 -4.15
CA LEU A 463 18.85 -3.65 -2.76
C LEU A 463 17.60 -4.51 -2.58
N THR A 464 16.46 -4.07 -3.14
CA THR A 464 15.20 -4.83 -3.11
C THR A 464 15.38 -6.22 -3.71
N ASN A 465 15.96 -6.31 -4.91
CA ASN A 465 16.19 -7.58 -5.59
C ASN A 465 17.09 -8.52 -4.77
N MET A 466 18.16 -7.99 -4.20
CA MET A 466 19.08 -8.76 -3.35
C MET A 466 18.42 -9.30 -2.08
N LEU A 467 17.56 -8.51 -1.45
CA LEU A 467 16.87 -8.92 -0.22
C LEU A 467 15.74 -9.92 -0.49
N GLN A 468 15.05 -9.80 -1.63
CA GLN A 468 13.78 -10.48 -1.88
C GLN A 468 13.83 -11.59 -2.93
N GLN A 469 14.61 -11.43 -4.01
CA GLN A 469 14.46 -12.32 -5.19
C GLN A 469 15.37 -13.54 -5.18
N GLY A 470 16.61 -13.43 -4.70
CA GLY A 470 17.58 -14.53 -4.74
C GLY A 470 17.99 -14.95 -6.17
N ASP A 471 18.33 -16.22 -6.34
CA ASP A 471 18.69 -16.81 -7.62
C ASP A 471 17.44 -17.13 -8.49
N SER A 472 17.64 -17.78 -9.62
CA SER A 472 16.56 -18.18 -10.55
C SER A 472 15.51 -19.13 -9.95
N GLU A 473 15.81 -19.75 -8.81
CA GLU A 473 14.88 -20.59 -8.04
C GLU A 473 14.28 -19.85 -6.84
N GLY A 474 14.66 -18.58 -6.61
CA GLY A 474 14.27 -17.77 -5.47
C GLY A 474 15.02 -18.07 -4.18
N LYS A 475 16.13 -18.84 -4.26
CA LYS A 475 16.99 -19.18 -3.14
C LYS A 475 18.09 -18.14 -2.93
N GLY A 476 18.67 -18.14 -1.75
CA GLY A 476 19.80 -17.28 -1.43
C GLY A 476 19.42 -15.83 -1.17
N CYS A 477 18.15 -15.50 -0.93
CA CYS A 477 17.73 -14.15 -0.55
C CYS A 477 17.38 -14.04 0.94
N VAL A 478 17.61 -12.85 1.49
CA VAL A 478 17.52 -12.61 2.93
C VAL A 478 16.09 -12.81 3.46
N LEU A 479 15.07 -12.33 2.73
CA LEU A 479 13.68 -12.38 3.17
C LEU A 479 12.98 -13.69 2.81
N GLY A 480 13.28 -14.24 1.63
CA GLY A 480 12.57 -15.41 1.11
C GLY A 480 13.23 -16.74 1.43
N GLY A 481 14.56 -16.80 1.46
CA GLY A 481 15.32 -18.03 1.62
C GLY A 481 14.95 -18.83 2.88
N PRO A 482 14.91 -18.24 4.06
CA PRO A 482 14.49 -18.95 5.26
C PRO A 482 13.05 -19.44 5.19
N PHE A 483 12.10 -18.59 4.82
CA PHE A 483 10.68 -18.93 4.88
C PHE A 483 10.26 -19.91 3.78
N LYS A 484 10.75 -19.74 2.55
CA LYS A 484 10.35 -20.59 1.42
C LYS A 484 11.10 -21.92 1.38
N PHE A 485 12.36 -21.91 1.77
CA PHE A 485 13.27 -23.04 1.52
C PHE A 485 13.99 -23.57 2.77
N GLY A 486 13.72 -23.00 3.94
CA GLY A 486 14.38 -23.41 5.19
C GLY A 486 15.87 -23.08 5.24
N GLU A 487 16.33 -22.09 4.45
CA GLU A 487 17.74 -21.69 4.42
C GLU A 487 18.16 -21.06 5.76
N SER A 488 19.43 -21.23 6.10
CA SER A 488 19.99 -20.64 7.32
C SER A 488 20.05 -19.12 7.22
N TYR A 489 19.24 -18.41 8.02
CA TYR A 489 19.30 -16.95 8.07
C TYR A 489 20.67 -16.43 8.45
N THR A 490 21.36 -17.06 9.42
CA THR A 490 22.72 -16.68 9.82
C THR A 490 23.68 -16.66 8.63
N ASN A 491 23.63 -17.66 7.77
CA ASN A 491 24.50 -17.74 6.59
C ASN A 491 24.15 -16.63 5.57
N LEU A 492 22.86 -16.40 5.31
CA LEU A 492 22.41 -15.34 4.42
C LEU A 492 22.76 -13.96 4.96
N ARG A 493 22.45 -13.71 6.23
CA ARG A 493 22.84 -12.47 6.93
C ARG A 493 24.32 -12.18 6.81
N ASP A 494 25.18 -13.14 7.15
CA ASP A 494 26.63 -12.94 7.14
C ASP A 494 27.17 -12.73 5.73
N SER A 495 26.53 -13.31 4.70
CA SER A 495 26.88 -13.12 3.30
C SER A 495 26.50 -11.72 2.78
N TYR A 496 25.35 -11.19 3.21
CA TYR A 496 24.78 -9.95 2.65
C TYR A 496 24.96 -8.71 3.53
N TYR A 497 25.22 -8.86 4.83
CA TYR A 497 25.27 -7.73 5.77
C TYR A 497 26.21 -6.60 5.30
N GLY A 498 27.44 -6.93 4.89
CA GLY A 498 28.40 -5.95 4.44
C GLY A 498 27.99 -5.23 3.15
N THR A 499 27.31 -5.93 2.26
CA THR A 499 26.77 -5.36 1.03
C THR A 499 25.62 -4.41 1.34
N VAL A 500 24.67 -4.80 2.22
CA VAL A 500 23.59 -3.93 2.69
C VAL A 500 24.15 -2.66 3.35
N GLU A 501 25.15 -2.79 4.25
CA GLU A 501 25.83 -1.63 4.83
C GLU A 501 26.38 -0.68 3.77
N SER A 502 26.99 -1.24 2.71
CA SER A 502 27.54 -0.43 1.61
C SER A 502 26.46 0.30 0.81
N PHE A 503 25.27 -0.26 0.68
CA PHE A 503 24.12 0.41 0.06
C PHE A 503 23.57 1.55 0.93
N LEU A 504 23.58 1.40 2.26
CA LEU A 504 23.01 2.38 3.18
C LEU A 504 23.93 3.57 3.47
N GLU A 505 25.25 3.39 3.37
CA GLU A 505 26.24 4.42 3.74
C GLU A 505 26.08 5.76 3.00
N PRO A 506 25.82 5.81 1.66
CA PRO A 506 25.58 7.07 0.98
C PRO A 506 24.36 7.83 1.53
N TYR A 507 23.30 7.13 1.90
CA TYR A 507 22.10 7.74 2.45
C TYR A 507 22.32 8.27 3.87
N ARG A 508 23.07 7.56 4.72
CA ARG A 508 23.52 8.07 6.02
C ARG A 508 24.30 9.37 5.87
N ALA A 509 25.23 9.42 4.91
CA ALA A 509 26.01 10.62 4.63
C ALA A 509 25.16 11.80 4.12
N LEU A 510 24.12 11.54 3.32
CA LEU A 510 23.18 12.56 2.85
C LEU A 510 22.29 13.06 3.99
N MET A 511 21.77 12.17 4.83
CA MET A 511 20.93 12.54 5.97
C MET A 511 21.63 13.44 6.99
N GLN A 512 22.94 13.27 7.19
CA GLN A 512 23.73 14.14 8.08
C GLN A 512 23.93 15.55 7.52
N LYS A 513 23.76 15.76 6.21
CA LYS A 513 23.92 17.06 5.55
C LYS A 513 22.62 17.87 5.51
N ASN A 514 21.49 17.20 5.57
CA ASN A 514 20.15 17.81 5.61
C ASN A 514 19.73 18.10 7.06
#